data_8d7c127cb56f6b7b9b69bf90adae6b1f
#
_entry.id   8d7c127cb56f6b7b9b69bf90adae6b1f
#
_cell.length_a   1.000
_cell.length_b   1.000
_cell.length_c   1.000
_cell.angle_alpha   90.00
_cell.angle_beta   90.00
_cell.angle_gamma   90.00
#
_symmetry.space_group_name_H-M   'P 1'
#
loop_
_entity.id
_entity.type
_entity.pdbx_description
1 polymer ?
#
loop_
_entity_poly.entity_id
_entity_poly.type
_entity_poly.pdbx_seq_one_letter_code
_entity_poly.pdbx_strand_id
1 'polypeptide(L)'
;SLKINQNIWFTGGSLFVKTTTQRIDEFEDNHTAYNTQPIVIGYEQQLFGYNSLKWDHRIEPLRYREARKAYAEALELVASETSTLFFNLATAQTNLDIAAYNYASADTLYRYAEGRYNIGTITENEMLQLEINKLTEETNMMNARIEVEDQMQTLRSFLGINREINLRVVPEDSIPQLEIPLQKALQLAFKNSPDPDTYKRKQLESRSALASAKANAGLKADLYVQFGLSQTV
;
A
#
# COMPACT_ATOMS: atom_id res chain seq x y z
N SER A 1 -26.42 36.53 0.51
CA SER A 1 -25.05 37.01 0.84
C SER A 1 -24.00 36.15 0.13
N LEU A 2 -22.95 36.76 -0.39
CA LEU A 2 -21.76 36.11 -0.91
C LEU A 2 -20.60 36.47 0.03
N LYS A 3 -19.77 35.45 0.39
CA LYS A 3 -18.59 35.64 1.23
C LYS A 3 -17.41 34.88 0.61
N ILE A 4 -16.27 35.57 0.44
CA ILE A 4 -14.99 34.99 0.03
C ILE A 4 -14.05 35.11 1.21
N ASN A 5 -13.42 34.01 1.61
CA ASN A 5 -12.45 33.97 2.72
C ASN A 5 -11.07 33.56 2.21
N GLN A 6 -10.04 34.25 2.66
CA GLN A 6 -8.64 33.89 2.45
C GLN A 6 -7.95 33.70 3.79
N ASN A 7 -7.54 32.49 4.08
CA ASN A 7 -6.76 32.20 5.30
C ASN A 7 -5.30 32.59 5.11
N ILE A 8 -4.69 33.14 6.15
CA ILE A 8 -3.30 33.58 6.17
C ILE A 8 -2.51 32.62 7.05
N TRP A 9 -1.69 31.78 6.43
CA TRP A 9 -1.01 30.68 7.11
C TRP A 9 -0.03 31.12 8.23
N PHE A 10 0.64 32.26 8.08
CA PHE A 10 1.65 32.70 9.04
C PHE A 10 1.04 33.36 10.30
N THR A 11 -0.11 34.02 10.17
CA THR A 11 -0.82 34.64 11.31
C THR A 11 -1.89 33.71 11.89
N GLY A 12 -2.47 32.83 11.07
CA GLY A 12 -3.65 32.01 11.43
C GLY A 12 -4.96 32.78 11.36
N GLY A 13 -4.94 34.04 10.89
CA GLY A 13 -6.12 34.86 10.67
C GLY A 13 -6.74 34.62 9.29
N SER A 14 -7.92 35.18 9.09
CA SER A 14 -8.63 35.19 7.82
C SER A 14 -9.03 36.58 7.36
N LEU A 15 -8.75 36.86 6.11
CA LEU A 15 -9.28 38.01 5.38
C LEU A 15 -10.57 37.61 4.71
N PHE A 16 -11.62 38.40 4.82
CA PHE A 16 -12.87 38.12 4.13
C PHE A 16 -13.41 39.35 3.39
N VAL A 17 -14.09 39.04 2.30
CA VAL A 17 -14.90 40.01 1.54
C VAL A 17 -16.29 39.44 1.47
N LYS A 18 -17.29 40.22 1.90
CA LYS A 18 -18.69 39.82 1.85
C LYS A 18 -19.58 40.92 1.24
N THR A 19 -20.66 40.49 0.58
CA THR A 19 -21.79 41.32 0.18
C THR A 19 -23.05 40.75 0.78
N THR A 20 -23.92 41.62 1.29
CA THR A 20 -25.17 41.20 1.91
C THR A 20 -26.28 42.17 1.50
N THR A 21 -27.43 41.61 1.08
CA THR A 21 -28.66 42.34 0.88
C THR A 21 -29.72 41.69 1.74
N GLN A 22 -30.40 42.48 2.57
CA GLN A 22 -31.46 42.05 3.47
C GLN A 22 -32.70 42.88 3.17
N ARG A 23 -33.84 42.24 3.01
CA ARG A 23 -35.17 42.86 2.96
C ARG A 23 -35.80 42.73 4.35
N ILE A 24 -36.31 43.80 4.87
CA ILE A 24 -36.99 43.87 6.16
C ILE A 24 -38.43 44.32 5.88
N ASP A 25 -39.37 43.44 6.20
CA ASP A 25 -40.81 43.73 6.06
C ASP A 25 -41.38 43.96 7.47
N GLU A 26 -41.83 45.15 7.79
CA GLU A 26 -42.55 45.49 9.02
C GLU A 26 -44.06 45.33 8.80
N PHE A 27 -44.63 44.30 9.42
CA PHE A 27 -46.02 43.93 9.21
C PHE A 27 -47.02 44.87 9.92
N GLU A 28 -46.61 45.58 10.94
CA GLU A 28 -47.48 46.52 11.65
C GLU A 28 -47.77 47.79 10.86
N ASP A 29 -46.76 48.33 10.13
CA ASP A 29 -46.88 49.60 9.39
C ASP A 29 -46.87 49.39 7.86
N ASN A 30 -46.88 48.11 7.39
CA ASN A 30 -46.82 47.75 5.98
C ASN A 30 -45.67 48.45 5.24
N HIS A 31 -44.54 48.61 5.94
CA HIS A 31 -43.30 49.23 5.44
C HIS A 31 -42.27 48.18 5.06
N THR A 32 -41.69 48.31 3.86
CA THR A 32 -40.61 47.43 3.38
C THR A 32 -39.32 48.25 3.28
N ALA A 33 -38.29 47.84 3.96
CA ALA A 33 -36.97 48.47 3.91
C ALA A 33 -35.95 47.49 3.33
N TYR A 34 -35.01 47.99 2.55
CA TYR A 34 -33.86 47.23 2.05
C TYR A 34 -32.60 47.73 2.68
N ASN A 35 -31.89 46.83 3.37
CA ASN A 35 -30.55 47.10 3.89
C ASN A 35 -29.52 46.37 3.01
N THR A 36 -28.71 47.12 2.32
CA THR A 36 -27.71 46.59 1.39
C THR A 36 -26.31 47.00 1.86
N GLN A 37 -25.47 46.01 2.02
CA GLN A 37 -24.03 46.17 2.23
C GLN A 37 -23.30 45.68 1.00
N PRO A 38 -23.02 46.53 0.01
CA PRO A 38 -22.51 46.10 -1.30
C PRO A 38 -21.11 45.50 -1.18
N ILE A 39 -20.23 46.02 -0.34
CA ILE A 39 -18.91 45.47 -0.07
C ILE A 39 -18.53 45.70 1.38
N VAL A 40 -18.17 44.61 2.05
CA VAL A 40 -17.57 44.66 3.40
C VAL A 40 -16.29 43.82 3.32
N ILE A 41 -15.17 44.45 3.70
CA ILE A 41 -13.86 43.79 3.82
C ILE A 41 -13.56 43.68 5.31
N GLY A 42 -13.15 42.53 5.78
CA GLY A 42 -12.82 42.35 7.18
C GLY A 42 -11.65 41.35 7.38
N TYR A 43 -11.08 41.50 8.56
CA TYR A 43 -10.00 40.63 9.03
C TYR A 43 -10.35 40.07 10.40
N GLU A 44 -10.18 38.78 10.56
CA GLU A 44 -10.42 38.08 11.82
C GLU A 44 -9.16 37.33 12.24
N GLN A 45 -8.74 37.49 13.50
CA GLN A 45 -7.51 36.92 14.03
C GLN A 45 -7.66 36.52 15.48
N GLN A 46 -7.41 35.28 15.81
CA GLN A 46 -7.18 34.86 17.19
C GLN A 46 -5.78 35.29 17.63
N LEU A 47 -5.68 36.14 18.64
CA LEU A 47 -4.39 36.71 19.07
C LEU A 47 -3.52 35.70 19.83
N PHE A 48 -4.13 34.83 20.63
CA PHE A 48 -3.44 33.82 21.46
C PHE A 48 -3.86 32.39 21.08
N GLY A 49 -4.50 32.24 19.92
CA GLY A 49 -5.02 30.96 19.44
C GLY A 49 -3.95 30.07 18.87
N TYR A 50 -4.31 28.80 18.71
CA TYR A 50 -3.51 27.81 18.00
C TYR A 50 -3.64 28.04 16.48
N ASN A 51 -2.50 28.22 15.80
CA ASN A 51 -2.46 28.37 14.35
C ASN A 51 -2.22 27.01 13.67
N SER A 52 -3.30 26.33 13.26
CA SER A 52 -3.22 25.04 12.56
C SER A 52 -2.47 25.13 11.25
N LEU A 53 -2.73 26.18 10.44
CA LEU A 53 -2.13 26.36 9.12
C LEU A 53 -0.60 26.41 9.16
N LYS A 54 -0.04 27.01 10.22
CA LYS A 54 1.43 27.04 10.43
C LYS A 54 2.00 25.66 10.69
N TRP A 55 1.27 24.79 11.40
CA TRP A 55 1.68 23.43 11.66
C TRP A 55 1.48 22.55 10.43
N ASP A 56 0.34 22.68 9.75
CA ASP A 56 0.04 21.95 8.52
C ASP A 56 1.08 22.23 7.44
N HIS A 57 1.48 23.49 7.28
CA HIS A 57 2.56 23.86 6.34
C HIS A 57 3.89 23.14 6.61
N ARG A 58 4.16 22.73 7.86
CA ARG A 58 5.37 21.97 8.23
C ARG A 58 5.17 20.46 8.16
N ILE A 59 3.96 19.99 8.45
CA ILE A 59 3.63 18.56 8.57
C ILE A 59 3.31 17.95 7.20
N GLU A 60 2.53 18.64 6.37
CA GLU A 60 2.07 18.11 5.09
C GLU A 60 3.20 17.76 4.09
N PRO A 61 4.29 18.53 3.96
CA PRO A 61 5.42 18.14 3.14
C PRO A 61 6.13 16.86 3.60
N LEU A 62 6.12 16.58 4.93
CA LEU A 62 6.64 15.33 5.48
C LEU A 62 5.71 14.17 5.16
N ARG A 63 4.40 14.37 5.33
CA ARG A 63 3.36 13.38 5.00
C ARG A 63 3.41 12.99 3.51
N TYR A 64 3.58 13.96 2.63
CA TYR A 64 3.75 13.70 1.20
C TYR A 64 5.01 12.87 0.90
N ARG A 65 6.17 13.20 1.51
CA ARG A 65 7.40 12.42 1.33
C ARG A 65 7.29 11.02 1.89
N GLU A 66 6.69 10.86 3.07
CA GLU A 66 6.39 9.58 3.69
C GLU A 66 5.53 8.71 2.75
N ALA A 67 4.42 9.24 2.26
CA ALA A 67 3.52 8.54 1.34
C ALA A 67 4.22 8.14 0.03
N ARG A 68 5.05 9.01 -0.53
CA ARG A 68 5.83 8.70 -1.73
C ARG A 68 6.83 7.57 -1.52
N LYS A 69 7.51 7.55 -0.36
CA LYS A 69 8.45 6.47 -0.01
C LYS A 69 7.72 5.17 0.31
N ALA A 70 6.60 5.24 1.03
CA ALA A 70 5.76 4.08 1.31
C ALA A 70 5.20 3.45 0.03
N TYR A 71 4.85 4.27 -0.97
CA TYR A 71 4.47 3.76 -2.30
C TYR A 71 5.62 3.00 -2.99
N ALA A 72 6.84 3.56 -2.95
CA ALA A 72 8.01 2.89 -3.52
C ALA A 72 8.32 1.57 -2.79
N GLU A 73 8.24 1.56 -1.46
CA GLU A 73 8.39 0.36 -0.64
C GLU A 73 7.34 -0.71 -0.98
N ALA A 74 6.07 -0.30 -1.15
CA ALA A 74 5.01 -1.22 -1.55
C ALA A 74 5.26 -1.85 -2.92
N LEU A 75 5.81 -1.10 -3.89
CA LEU A 75 6.22 -1.66 -5.19
C LEU A 75 7.32 -2.71 -5.06
N GLU A 76 8.33 -2.45 -4.22
CA GLU A 76 9.42 -3.40 -3.97
C GLU A 76 8.91 -4.67 -3.26
N LEU A 77 7.96 -4.53 -2.32
CA LEU A 77 7.31 -5.67 -1.68
C LEU A 77 6.55 -6.54 -2.69
N VAL A 78 5.79 -5.92 -3.60
CA VAL A 78 5.09 -6.65 -4.67
C VAL A 78 6.11 -7.37 -5.57
N ALA A 79 7.21 -6.71 -5.94
CA ALA A 79 8.26 -7.33 -6.76
C ALA A 79 8.91 -8.53 -6.04
N SER A 80 9.21 -8.39 -4.75
CA SER A 80 9.78 -9.46 -3.92
C SER A 80 8.83 -10.65 -3.80
N GLU A 81 7.55 -10.40 -3.53
CA GLU A 81 6.52 -11.44 -3.42
C GLU A 81 6.33 -12.16 -4.76
N THR A 82 6.23 -11.39 -5.86
CA THR A 82 6.15 -11.97 -7.22
C THR A 82 7.33 -12.90 -7.50
N SER A 83 8.55 -12.46 -7.16
CA SER A 83 9.76 -13.27 -7.33
C SER A 83 9.72 -14.55 -6.52
N THR A 84 9.25 -14.49 -5.27
CA THR A 84 9.09 -15.65 -4.40
C THR A 84 8.12 -16.65 -5.01
N LEU A 85 6.95 -16.22 -5.43
CA LEU A 85 5.94 -17.08 -6.06
C LEU A 85 6.43 -17.68 -7.40
N PHE A 86 7.18 -16.88 -8.18
CA PHE A 86 7.80 -17.35 -9.41
C PHE A 86 8.77 -18.50 -9.15
N PHE A 87 9.68 -18.36 -8.17
CA PHE A 87 10.64 -19.41 -7.86
C PHE A 87 10.02 -20.61 -7.17
N ASN A 88 8.94 -20.45 -6.41
CA ASN A 88 8.19 -21.57 -5.86
C ASN A 88 7.59 -22.42 -7.00
N LEU A 89 6.97 -21.79 -8.00
CA LEU A 89 6.45 -22.49 -9.16
C LEU A 89 7.57 -23.16 -9.98
N ALA A 90 8.71 -22.48 -10.18
CA ALA A 90 9.86 -23.08 -10.89
C ALA A 90 10.39 -24.32 -10.17
N THR A 91 10.48 -24.28 -8.85
CA THR A 91 10.89 -25.41 -8.01
C THR A 91 9.89 -26.57 -8.11
N ALA A 92 8.59 -26.28 -8.03
CA ALA A 92 7.55 -27.31 -8.17
C ALA A 92 7.59 -27.97 -9.55
N GLN A 93 7.78 -27.18 -10.62
CA GLN A 93 7.93 -27.72 -12.00
C GLN A 93 9.15 -28.62 -12.12
N THR A 94 10.29 -28.21 -11.56
CA THR A 94 11.52 -29.05 -11.56
C THR A 94 11.32 -30.34 -10.78
N ASN A 95 10.65 -30.28 -9.63
CA ASN A 95 10.35 -31.48 -8.83
C ASN A 95 9.41 -32.43 -9.57
N LEU A 96 8.45 -31.93 -10.34
CA LEU A 96 7.59 -32.75 -11.19
C LEU A 96 8.39 -33.43 -12.29
N ASP A 97 9.30 -32.72 -12.96
CA ASP A 97 10.16 -33.31 -14.00
C ASP A 97 11.02 -34.42 -13.42
N ILE A 98 11.59 -34.25 -12.23
CA ILE A 98 12.36 -35.30 -11.51
C ILE A 98 11.48 -36.50 -11.14
N ALA A 99 10.29 -36.25 -10.56
CA ALA A 99 9.37 -37.34 -10.20
C ALA A 99 8.89 -38.11 -11.39
N ALA A 100 8.62 -37.47 -12.52
CA ALA A 100 8.25 -38.10 -13.77
C ALA A 100 9.39 -39.00 -14.32
N TYR A 101 10.64 -38.50 -14.22
CA TYR A 101 11.81 -39.32 -14.60
C TYR A 101 11.98 -40.56 -13.69
N ASN A 102 11.82 -40.40 -12.39
CA ASN A 102 11.91 -41.50 -11.41
C ASN A 102 10.83 -42.54 -11.66
N TYR A 103 9.59 -42.10 -11.89
CA TYR A 103 8.49 -43.02 -12.25
C TYR A 103 8.79 -43.80 -13.53
N ALA A 104 9.24 -43.11 -14.59
CA ALA A 104 9.58 -43.77 -15.84
C ALA A 104 10.70 -44.81 -15.67
N SER A 105 11.69 -44.54 -14.82
CA SER A 105 12.78 -45.46 -14.48
C SER A 105 12.26 -46.65 -13.67
N ALA A 106 11.40 -46.41 -12.66
CA ALA A 106 10.81 -47.49 -11.86
C ALA A 106 9.88 -48.40 -12.69
N ASP A 107 9.07 -47.84 -13.59
CA ASP A 107 8.22 -48.58 -14.52
C ASP A 107 9.07 -49.48 -15.45
N THR A 108 10.17 -48.97 -15.97
CA THR A 108 11.09 -49.70 -16.79
C THR A 108 11.70 -50.90 -16.02
N LEU A 109 12.16 -50.69 -14.79
CA LEU A 109 12.71 -51.73 -13.92
C LEU A 109 11.66 -52.80 -13.61
N TYR A 110 10.44 -52.41 -13.30
CA TYR A 110 9.33 -53.34 -13.06
C TYR A 110 9.04 -54.21 -14.30
N ARG A 111 8.97 -53.63 -15.48
CA ARG A 111 8.74 -54.39 -16.73
C ARG A 111 9.86 -55.41 -17.02
N TYR A 112 11.11 -55.02 -16.72
CA TYR A 112 12.22 -56.00 -16.82
C TYR A 112 12.09 -57.12 -15.78
N ALA A 113 11.67 -56.81 -14.56
CA ALA A 113 11.46 -57.80 -13.51
C ALA A 113 10.32 -58.77 -13.88
N GLU A 114 9.19 -58.24 -14.40
CA GLU A 114 8.07 -59.06 -14.88
C GLU A 114 8.51 -60.04 -15.97
N GLY A 115 9.31 -59.59 -16.95
CA GLY A 115 9.88 -60.46 -17.97
C GLY A 115 10.79 -61.54 -17.38
N ARG A 116 11.66 -61.23 -16.40
CA ARG A 116 12.54 -62.17 -15.73
C ARG A 116 11.80 -63.15 -14.83
N TYR A 117 10.72 -62.73 -14.17
CA TYR A 117 9.84 -63.58 -13.38
C TYR A 117 9.17 -64.63 -14.29
N ASN A 118 8.62 -64.18 -15.43
CA ASN A 118 7.95 -65.07 -16.39
C ASN A 118 8.84 -66.19 -16.95
N ILE A 119 10.16 -66.00 -17.01
CA ILE A 119 11.14 -67.00 -17.39
C ILE A 119 11.81 -67.74 -16.22
N GLY A 120 11.34 -67.40 -14.95
CA GLY A 120 11.78 -68.10 -13.75
C GLY A 120 13.17 -67.71 -13.23
N THR A 121 13.69 -66.49 -13.58
CA THR A 121 15.03 -66.04 -13.19
C THR A 121 15.04 -65.14 -11.95
N ILE A 122 13.90 -64.70 -11.48
CA ILE A 122 13.74 -63.97 -10.21
C ILE A 122 12.53 -64.52 -9.44
N THR A 123 12.50 -64.23 -8.14
CA THR A 123 11.38 -64.64 -7.28
C THR A 123 10.21 -63.66 -7.39
N GLU A 124 8.99 -64.11 -7.06
CA GLU A 124 7.80 -63.26 -6.98
C GLU A 124 7.99 -62.10 -6.00
N ASN A 125 8.67 -62.35 -4.88
CA ASN A 125 8.94 -61.32 -3.87
C ASN A 125 9.82 -60.17 -4.42
N GLU A 126 10.82 -60.51 -5.24
CA GLU A 126 11.67 -59.49 -5.89
C GLU A 126 10.87 -58.69 -6.94
N MET A 127 9.98 -59.30 -7.68
CA MET A 127 9.09 -58.61 -8.61
C MET A 127 8.12 -57.69 -7.88
N LEU A 128 7.43 -58.16 -6.83
CA LEU A 128 6.52 -57.36 -6.00
C LEU A 128 7.20 -56.17 -5.34
N GLN A 129 8.48 -56.31 -4.92
CA GLN A 129 9.26 -55.20 -4.38
C GLN A 129 9.46 -54.06 -5.40
N LEU A 130 9.68 -54.41 -6.68
CA LEU A 130 9.79 -53.42 -7.76
C LEU A 130 8.44 -52.83 -8.16
N GLU A 131 7.35 -53.58 -8.03
CA GLU A 131 5.98 -53.04 -8.20
C GLU A 131 5.65 -52.02 -7.13
N ILE A 132 5.95 -52.29 -5.86
CA ILE A 132 5.77 -51.35 -4.76
C ILE A 132 6.58 -50.07 -5.02
N ASN A 133 7.83 -50.20 -5.48
CA ASN A 133 8.64 -49.05 -5.85
C ASN A 133 8.02 -48.21 -6.95
N LYS A 134 7.52 -48.85 -8.05
CA LYS A 134 6.82 -48.16 -9.12
C LYS A 134 5.59 -47.42 -8.63
N LEU A 135 4.73 -48.06 -7.82
CA LEU A 135 3.52 -47.44 -7.26
C LEU A 135 3.86 -46.26 -6.34
N THR A 136 4.98 -46.36 -5.61
CA THR A 136 5.49 -45.26 -4.75
C THR A 136 5.89 -44.05 -5.61
N GLU A 137 6.68 -44.30 -6.69
CA GLU A 137 7.10 -43.21 -7.58
C GLU A 137 5.94 -42.62 -8.40
N GLU A 138 4.92 -43.41 -8.74
CA GLU A 138 3.69 -42.94 -9.36
C GLU A 138 2.95 -41.96 -8.42
N THR A 139 2.84 -42.32 -7.14
CA THR A 139 2.24 -41.46 -6.11
C THR A 139 3.04 -40.18 -5.93
N ASN A 140 4.37 -40.25 -5.90
CA ASN A 140 5.25 -39.08 -5.79
C ASN A 140 5.06 -38.14 -7.00
N MET A 141 4.96 -38.69 -8.22
CA MET A 141 4.69 -37.87 -9.41
C MET A 141 3.32 -37.21 -9.37
N MET A 142 2.27 -37.90 -8.90
CA MET A 142 0.94 -37.31 -8.76
C MET A 142 0.93 -36.16 -7.74
N ASN A 143 1.59 -36.36 -6.59
CA ASN A 143 1.71 -35.32 -5.58
C ASN A 143 2.47 -34.09 -6.10
N ALA A 144 3.57 -34.30 -6.83
CA ALA A 144 4.32 -33.22 -7.46
C ALA A 144 3.48 -32.46 -8.51
N ARG A 145 2.59 -33.16 -9.23
CA ARG A 145 1.68 -32.52 -10.17
C ARG A 145 0.66 -31.59 -9.46
N ILE A 146 0.08 -32.09 -8.36
CA ILE A 146 -0.83 -31.28 -7.55
C ILE A 146 -0.13 -30.02 -7.02
N GLU A 147 1.12 -30.18 -6.56
CA GLU A 147 1.93 -29.04 -6.08
C GLU A 147 2.15 -27.99 -7.19
N VAL A 148 2.45 -28.40 -8.43
CA VAL A 148 2.58 -27.46 -9.56
C VAL A 148 1.27 -26.71 -9.80
N GLU A 149 0.13 -27.40 -9.75
CA GLU A 149 -1.18 -26.77 -9.95
C GLU A 149 -1.49 -25.75 -8.84
N ASP A 150 -1.15 -26.07 -7.57
CA ASP A 150 -1.35 -25.19 -6.42
C ASP A 150 -0.47 -23.94 -6.52
N GLN A 151 0.83 -24.11 -6.78
CA GLN A 151 1.76 -22.97 -6.95
C GLN A 151 1.40 -22.10 -8.16
N MET A 152 0.95 -22.72 -9.25
CA MET A 152 0.48 -21.99 -10.43
C MET A 152 -0.79 -21.19 -10.13
N GLN A 153 -1.75 -21.77 -9.39
CA GLN A 153 -2.97 -21.09 -8.97
C GLN A 153 -2.66 -19.91 -8.05
N THR A 154 -1.72 -20.09 -7.12
CA THR A 154 -1.29 -19.04 -6.19
C THR A 154 -0.67 -17.87 -6.95
N LEU A 155 0.26 -18.14 -7.88
CA LEU A 155 0.87 -17.10 -8.71
C LEU A 155 -0.17 -16.39 -9.60
N ARG A 156 -1.09 -17.13 -10.23
CA ARG A 156 -2.16 -16.54 -11.05
C ARG A 156 -3.06 -15.61 -10.23
N SER A 157 -3.47 -16.07 -9.04
CA SER A 157 -4.31 -15.27 -8.13
C SER A 157 -3.62 -13.98 -7.72
N PHE A 158 -2.34 -14.05 -7.39
CA PHE A 158 -1.54 -12.88 -7.03
C PHE A 158 -1.42 -11.87 -8.19
N LEU A 159 -1.21 -12.38 -9.41
CA LEU A 159 -1.14 -11.55 -10.63
C LEU A 159 -2.51 -11.05 -11.13
N GLY A 160 -3.62 -11.45 -10.50
CA GLY A 160 -4.98 -11.09 -10.92
C GLY A 160 -5.42 -11.76 -12.23
N ILE A 161 -4.80 -12.86 -12.62
CA ILE A 161 -5.12 -13.60 -13.85
C ILE A 161 -6.29 -14.55 -13.57
N ASN A 162 -7.50 -14.16 -13.95
CA ASN A 162 -8.72 -14.95 -13.71
C ASN A 162 -8.98 -16.05 -14.76
N ARG A 163 -8.11 -16.21 -15.75
CA ARG A 163 -8.25 -17.24 -16.78
C ARG A 163 -7.43 -18.46 -16.41
N GLU A 164 -7.91 -19.67 -16.76
CA GLU A 164 -7.12 -20.90 -16.69
C GLU A 164 -6.06 -20.89 -17.79
N ILE A 165 -4.89 -20.39 -17.46
CA ILE A 165 -3.71 -20.39 -18.34
C ILE A 165 -2.65 -21.24 -17.68
N ASN A 166 -2.11 -22.21 -18.42
CA ASN A 166 -0.95 -22.96 -17.97
C ASN A 166 0.29 -22.07 -18.07
N LEU A 167 0.85 -21.74 -16.91
CA LEU A 167 2.08 -20.96 -16.80
C LEU A 167 3.27 -21.92 -16.69
N ARG A 168 4.22 -21.79 -17.62
CA ARG A 168 5.53 -22.41 -17.50
C ARG A 168 6.55 -21.32 -17.24
N VAL A 169 7.20 -21.37 -16.10
CA VAL A 169 8.23 -20.41 -15.74
C VAL A 169 9.61 -20.97 -16.07
N VAL A 170 10.50 -20.11 -16.54
CA VAL A 170 11.89 -20.48 -16.89
C VAL A 170 12.79 -19.52 -16.11
N PRO A 171 13.44 -20.00 -15.03
CA PRO A 171 14.42 -19.20 -14.32
C PRO A 171 15.68 -18.97 -15.19
N GLU A 172 16.39 -17.87 -14.96
CA GLU A 172 17.70 -17.66 -15.57
C GLU A 172 18.74 -18.60 -14.96
N ASP A 173 19.61 -19.14 -15.80
CA ASP A 173 20.67 -20.08 -15.38
C ASP A 173 21.83 -19.39 -14.66
N SER A 174 21.93 -18.05 -14.74
CA SER A 174 23.02 -17.29 -14.14
C SER A 174 22.57 -16.49 -12.92
N ILE A 175 23.25 -16.72 -11.80
CA ILE A 175 23.06 -15.90 -10.58
C ILE A 175 24.10 -14.79 -10.62
N PRO A 176 23.69 -13.50 -10.71
CA PRO A 176 24.61 -12.39 -10.67
C PRO A 176 25.32 -12.34 -9.31
N GLN A 177 26.64 -12.27 -9.33
CA GLN A 177 27.42 -12.07 -8.11
C GLN A 177 27.30 -10.59 -7.69
N LEU A 178 26.47 -10.31 -6.70
CA LEU A 178 26.28 -8.97 -6.17
C LEU A 178 26.82 -8.90 -4.73
N GLU A 179 27.91 -8.13 -4.55
CA GLU A 179 28.39 -7.80 -3.20
C GLU A 179 27.70 -6.53 -2.70
N ILE A 180 27.01 -6.62 -1.60
CA ILE A 180 26.30 -5.50 -0.97
C ILE A 180 27.04 -5.11 0.32
N PRO A 181 27.87 -4.04 0.33
CA PRO A 181 28.52 -3.56 1.54
C PRO A 181 27.48 -3.07 2.56
N LEU A 182 27.61 -3.53 3.82
CA LEU A 182 26.67 -3.20 4.90
C LEU A 182 26.43 -1.69 5.04
N GLN A 183 27.49 -0.88 4.97
CA GLN A 183 27.37 0.57 5.10
C GLN A 183 26.51 1.19 3.99
N LYS A 184 26.68 0.72 2.74
CA LYS A 184 25.86 1.18 1.60
C LYS A 184 24.41 0.77 1.77
N ALA A 185 24.16 -0.47 2.21
CA ALA A 185 22.81 -0.97 2.48
C ALA A 185 22.10 -0.12 3.55
N LEU A 186 22.77 0.19 4.66
CA LEU A 186 22.22 1.04 5.72
C LEU A 186 21.92 2.47 5.23
N GLN A 187 22.84 3.07 4.48
CA GLN A 187 22.62 4.42 3.90
C GLN A 187 21.41 4.46 2.97
N LEU A 188 21.27 3.44 2.11
CA LEU A 188 20.13 3.34 1.20
C LEU A 188 18.82 3.07 1.95
N ALA A 189 18.84 2.22 2.97
CA ALA A 189 17.69 1.96 3.84
C ALA A 189 17.19 3.26 4.50
N PHE A 190 18.08 4.03 5.15
CA PHE A 190 17.72 5.31 5.76
C PHE A 190 17.22 6.36 4.75
N LYS A 191 17.76 6.36 3.54
CA LYS A 191 17.37 7.31 2.50
C LYS A 191 15.99 6.97 1.92
N ASN A 192 15.74 5.69 1.68
CA ASN A 192 14.56 5.22 0.94
C ASN A 192 13.38 4.82 1.85
N SER A 193 13.65 4.40 3.09
CA SER A 193 12.58 4.08 4.06
C SER A 193 11.71 5.30 4.37
N PRO A 194 10.39 5.14 4.54
CA PRO A 194 9.49 6.18 5.02
C PRO A 194 9.71 6.53 6.50
N ASP A 195 10.29 5.63 7.30
CA ASP A 195 10.40 5.74 8.76
C ASP A 195 11.01 7.06 9.27
N PRO A 196 12.14 7.57 8.71
CA PRO A 196 12.71 8.83 9.17
C PRO A 196 11.75 10.03 9.01
N ASP A 197 10.96 10.05 7.94
CA ASP A 197 9.96 11.11 7.71
C ASP A 197 8.74 10.90 8.62
N THR A 198 8.31 9.65 8.85
CA THR A 198 7.27 9.25 9.80
C THR A 198 7.59 9.73 11.22
N TYR A 199 8.79 9.46 11.72
CA TYR A 199 9.19 9.88 13.08
C TYR A 199 9.26 11.42 13.21
N LYS A 200 9.78 12.12 12.20
CA LYS A 200 9.79 13.58 12.18
C LYS A 200 8.37 14.16 12.16
N ARG A 201 7.48 13.57 11.36
CA ARG A 201 6.07 13.98 11.32
C ARG A 201 5.40 13.78 12.67
N LYS A 202 5.49 12.59 13.26
CA LYS A 202 4.94 12.28 14.59
C LYS A 202 5.46 13.24 15.67
N GLN A 203 6.74 13.59 15.62
CA GLN A 203 7.33 14.57 16.55
C GLN A 203 6.71 15.97 16.36
N LEU A 204 6.51 16.42 15.12
CA LEU A 204 5.85 17.71 14.85
C LEU A 204 4.36 17.69 15.23
N GLU A 205 3.65 16.61 14.96
CA GLU A 205 2.25 16.43 15.38
C GLU A 205 2.11 16.48 16.91
N SER A 206 3.00 15.81 17.64
CA SER A 206 3.01 15.86 19.11
C SER A 206 3.30 17.27 19.63
N ARG A 207 4.21 18.01 19.00
CA ARG A 207 4.49 19.42 19.33
C ARG A 207 3.30 20.33 18.99
N SER A 208 2.62 20.06 17.88
CA SER A 208 1.41 20.75 17.46
C SER A 208 0.27 20.53 18.46
N ALA A 209 0.06 19.29 18.89
CA ALA A 209 -0.93 18.95 19.90
C ALA A 209 -0.64 19.64 21.25
N LEU A 210 0.62 19.67 21.67
CA LEU A 210 1.03 20.40 22.87
C LEU A 210 0.77 21.92 22.74
N ALA A 211 1.08 22.49 21.59
CA ALA A 211 0.82 23.92 21.33
C ALA A 211 -0.69 24.22 21.34
N SER A 212 -1.51 23.34 20.77
CA SER A 212 -2.97 23.45 20.80
C SER A 212 -3.51 23.35 22.23
N ALA A 213 -3.04 22.39 23.03
CA ALA A 213 -3.44 22.26 24.43
C ALA A 213 -3.08 23.49 25.25
N LYS A 214 -1.88 24.05 25.06
CA LYS A 214 -1.44 25.29 25.75
C LYS A 214 -2.30 26.49 25.34
N ALA A 215 -2.61 26.64 24.04
CA ALA A 215 -3.46 27.75 23.56
C ALA A 215 -4.89 27.63 24.12
N ASN A 216 -5.43 26.42 24.23
CA ASN A 216 -6.76 26.17 24.77
C ASN A 216 -6.86 26.44 26.29
N ALA A 217 -5.77 26.26 27.03
CA ALA A 217 -5.69 26.51 28.46
C ALA A 217 -5.37 28.00 28.79
N GLY A 218 -4.93 28.79 27.80
CA GLY A 218 -4.51 30.18 27.98
C GLY A 218 -5.61 31.19 27.75
N LEU A 219 -5.18 32.48 27.73
CA LEU A 219 -6.06 33.60 27.40
C LEU A 219 -6.57 33.49 25.97
N LYS A 220 -7.88 33.75 25.78
CA LYS A 220 -8.52 33.82 24.47
C LYS A 220 -8.91 35.24 24.17
N ALA A 221 -8.45 35.78 23.06
CA ALA A 221 -8.82 37.07 22.55
C ALA A 221 -8.89 37.04 21.03
N ASP A 222 -9.99 37.52 20.47
CA ASP A 222 -10.23 37.57 19.04
C ASP A 222 -10.23 39.02 18.59
N LEU A 223 -9.42 39.34 17.59
CA LEU A 223 -9.43 40.61 16.89
C LEU A 223 -10.33 40.48 15.67
N TYR A 224 -11.35 41.33 15.62
CA TYR A 224 -12.25 41.42 14.48
C TYR A 224 -12.28 42.87 13.99
N VAL A 225 -11.88 43.08 12.75
CA VAL A 225 -11.89 44.37 12.08
C VAL A 225 -12.67 44.26 10.80
N GLN A 226 -13.65 45.12 10.61
CA GLN A 226 -14.36 45.17 9.32
C GLN A 226 -14.56 46.64 8.88
N PHE A 227 -14.48 46.86 7.61
CA PHE A 227 -14.75 48.12 6.95
C PHE A 227 -15.70 47.88 5.76
N GLY A 228 -16.75 48.68 5.68
CA GLY A 228 -17.75 48.52 4.62
C GLY A 228 -18.68 49.69 4.51
N LEU A 229 -19.35 49.76 3.37
CA LEU A 229 -20.41 50.73 3.11
C LEU A 229 -21.76 50.03 3.36
N SER A 230 -22.68 50.73 4.05
CA SER A 230 -24.07 50.29 4.22
C SER A 230 -25.01 51.37 3.70
N GLN A 231 -26.05 50.96 3.01
CA GLN A 231 -27.12 51.82 2.54
C GLN A 231 -28.45 51.19 2.94
N THR A 232 -29.32 52.00 3.56
CA THR A 232 -30.71 51.65 3.89
C THR A 232 -31.60 52.49 3.03
N VAL A 233 -32.53 51.88 2.32
CA VAL A 233 -33.54 52.54 1.46
C VAL A 233 -34.92 52.00 1.81
#